data_35c81674661d9269b5717a8618da9c78
#
_entry.id   35c81674661d9269b5717a8618da9c78
#
_cell.length_a   1.000
_cell.length_b   1.000
_cell.length_c   1.000
_cell.angle_alpha   90.00
_cell.angle_beta   90.00
_cell.angle_gamma   90.00
#
_symmetry.space_group_name_H-M   'P 1'
#
loop_
_entity.id
_entity.type
_entity.pdbx_description
1 polymer ?
#
loop_
_entity_poly.entity_id
_entity_poly.type
_entity_poly.pdbx_seq_one_letter_code
_entity_poly.pdbx_strand_id
1 'polypeptide(L)'
;MRREVFIVVAGVALLFSGAVAFAQLSNPAAQGQPSHREAAFPGQRYTLKTSDVLGLTFRYTPDFNHDAIVQADGFVQLKGLSNAVHIQGMTVQEAQREIIKAYATILKDPDVTVTLKDFEKPYFVVSGSVRNPGKFDYRNHTTVMQAVAIAGGFDNSAKHSQILLMRRYSNDQVQVTMVDLRQVMKGKELNKDLEVRPGDTIFAPKSAFAKFAPFNPSSSMGMYQQ
;
A
#
# COMPACT_ATOMS: atom_id res chain seq x y z
N MET A 1 44.29 11.68 -73.61
CA MET A 1 43.94 10.50 -74.39
C MET A 1 42.52 10.06 -73.91
N ARG A 2 41.51 10.43 -74.71
CA ARG A 2 40.73 9.52 -75.55
C ARG A 2 40.14 8.35 -74.74
N ARG A 3 38.87 8.07 -74.69
CA ARG A 3 37.74 8.08 -75.64
C ARG A 3 36.47 7.88 -74.81
N GLU A 4 35.43 8.64 -74.97
CA GLU A 4 34.27 8.39 -75.87
C GLU A 4 33.82 6.92 -75.84
N VAL A 5 32.52 6.68 -75.57
CA VAL A 5 31.47 6.55 -76.57
C VAL A 5 30.14 6.02 -76.02
N PHE A 6 29.05 6.77 -76.33
CA PHE A 6 27.69 6.35 -76.75
C PHE A 6 26.74 5.46 -75.86
N ILE A 7 25.64 6.04 -75.45
CA ILE A 7 24.28 6.07 -76.04
C ILE A 7 23.65 4.66 -76.18
N VAL A 8 22.51 4.42 -75.53
CA VAL A 8 21.25 4.08 -76.17
C VAL A 8 20.06 4.36 -75.23
N VAL A 9 19.10 5.08 -75.76
CA VAL A 9 17.78 5.40 -75.28
C VAL A 9 16.87 4.19 -75.43
N ALA A 10 16.08 3.82 -74.46
CA ALA A 10 14.79 3.17 -74.67
C ALA A 10 13.86 3.49 -73.50
N GLY A 11 12.81 4.22 -73.80
CA GLY A 11 11.77 4.57 -72.87
C GLY A 11 10.82 3.38 -72.65
N VAL A 12 10.39 3.25 -71.43
CA VAL A 12 9.12 2.61 -71.12
C VAL A 12 8.40 3.40 -70.04
N ALA A 13 7.33 3.99 -70.42
CA ALA A 13 6.37 4.63 -69.52
C ALA A 13 5.68 3.55 -68.71
N LEU A 14 5.79 3.59 -67.41
CA LEU A 14 4.96 2.79 -66.49
C LEU A 14 4.30 3.74 -65.49
N LEU A 15 3.00 3.80 -65.63
CA LEU A 15 2.05 4.48 -64.77
C LEU A 15 2.18 3.96 -63.34
N PHE A 16 2.73 4.73 -62.46
CA PHE A 16 2.64 4.47 -61.01
C PHE A 16 1.43 5.14 -60.45
N SER A 17 0.39 4.36 -60.26
CA SER A 17 -0.78 4.67 -59.46
C SER A 17 -0.33 4.87 -58.02
N GLY A 18 -0.31 6.15 -57.58
CA GLY A 18 0.04 6.49 -56.22
C GLY A 18 -1.09 6.08 -55.24
N ALA A 19 -0.88 4.99 -54.54
CA ALA A 19 -1.62 4.70 -53.33
C ALA A 19 -1.11 5.59 -52.20
N VAL A 20 -1.86 6.65 -51.91
CA VAL A 20 -1.65 7.45 -50.70
C VAL A 20 -2.07 6.61 -49.52
N ALA A 21 -1.11 5.99 -48.85
CA ALA A 21 -1.33 5.35 -47.56
C ALA A 21 -1.63 6.46 -46.54
N PHE A 22 -2.89 6.63 -46.19
CA PHE A 22 -3.31 7.35 -45.00
C PHE A 22 -2.80 6.57 -43.79
N ALA A 23 -1.68 7.01 -43.23
CA ALA A 23 -1.26 6.61 -41.91
C ALA A 23 -2.33 7.15 -40.94
N GLN A 24 -3.20 6.29 -40.48
CA GLN A 24 -4.05 6.57 -39.34
C GLN A 24 -3.13 6.75 -38.13
N LEU A 25 -2.96 7.99 -37.68
CA LEU A 25 -2.50 8.28 -36.36
C LEU A 25 -3.53 7.71 -35.37
N SER A 26 -3.28 6.51 -34.90
CA SER A 26 -3.94 5.96 -33.74
C SER A 26 -3.62 6.82 -32.53
N ASN A 27 -4.60 7.59 -32.10
CA ASN A 27 -4.58 8.41 -30.93
C ASN A 27 -4.43 7.52 -29.68
N PRO A 28 -3.32 7.56 -28.91
CA PRO A 28 -3.21 6.79 -27.67
C PRO A 28 -3.77 7.58 -26.49
N ALA A 29 -5.02 8.02 -26.59
CA ALA A 29 -5.71 8.71 -25.50
C ALA A 29 -7.02 8.01 -25.14
N ALA A 30 -6.98 6.69 -24.96
CA ALA A 30 -7.90 6.01 -24.06
C ALA A 30 -7.19 5.92 -22.70
N GLN A 31 -7.12 7.06 -22.01
CA GLN A 31 -6.73 7.10 -20.62
C GLN A 31 -7.80 6.36 -19.84
N GLY A 32 -7.45 5.14 -19.44
CA GLY A 32 -8.21 4.37 -18.47
C GLY A 32 -8.45 5.25 -17.25
N GLN A 33 -9.72 5.37 -16.89
CA GLN A 33 -10.13 5.89 -15.59
C GLN A 33 -9.25 5.24 -14.52
N PRO A 34 -8.80 5.98 -13.49
CA PRO A 34 -8.17 5.36 -12.36
C PRO A 34 -9.22 4.45 -11.72
N SER A 35 -9.16 3.17 -12.06
CA SER A 35 -9.75 2.15 -11.21
C SER A 35 -9.23 2.46 -9.81
N HIS A 36 -10.12 2.58 -8.83
CA HIS A 36 -9.77 2.56 -7.42
C HIS A 36 -8.87 1.34 -7.22
N ARG A 37 -7.57 1.53 -7.38
CA ARG A 37 -6.58 0.54 -6.97
C ARG A 37 -6.69 0.49 -5.47
N GLU A 38 -7.42 -0.51 -5.03
CA GLU A 38 -7.34 -1.07 -3.70
C GLU A 38 -5.87 -1.00 -3.26
N ALA A 39 -5.60 -0.22 -2.20
CA ALA A 39 -4.25 -0.02 -1.68
C ALA A 39 -3.79 -1.31 -1.00
N ALA A 40 -3.60 -2.34 -1.80
CA ALA A 40 -2.98 -3.57 -1.38
C ALA A 40 -1.46 -3.32 -1.33
N PHE A 41 -0.84 -3.66 -0.21
CA PHE A 41 0.61 -3.85 -0.14
C PHE A 41 1.04 -4.70 -1.32
N PRO A 42 2.13 -4.38 -2.04
CA PRO A 42 2.56 -5.20 -3.15
C PRO A 42 2.77 -6.64 -2.66
N GLY A 43 1.82 -7.53 -2.96
CA GLY A 43 1.88 -8.96 -2.67
C GLY A 43 0.98 -9.51 -1.57
N GLN A 44 0.34 -8.72 -0.71
CA GLN A 44 -0.59 -9.25 0.30
C GLN A 44 -1.97 -8.61 0.18
N ARG A 45 -2.99 -9.44 -0.08
CA ARG A 45 -4.39 -9.02 0.00
C ARG A 45 -4.74 -8.83 1.48
N TYR A 46 -5.54 -7.81 1.78
CA TYR A 46 -6.06 -7.59 3.13
C TYR A 46 -6.83 -8.84 3.60
N THR A 47 -6.57 -9.27 4.81
CA THR A 47 -7.32 -10.32 5.49
C THR A 47 -8.12 -9.73 6.63
N LEU A 48 -9.37 -10.16 6.73
CA LEU A 48 -10.33 -9.68 7.72
C LEU A 48 -9.87 -9.95 9.14
N LYS A 49 -10.03 -8.96 9.99
CA LYS A 49 -9.70 -8.99 11.41
C LYS A 49 -10.95 -8.79 12.26
N THR A 50 -10.82 -9.04 13.55
CA THR A 50 -11.85 -8.67 14.53
C THR A 50 -12.09 -7.17 14.51
N SER A 51 -13.33 -6.75 14.73
CA SER A 51 -13.81 -5.37 14.66
C SER A 51 -13.93 -4.77 13.25
N ASP A 52 -13.56 -5.48 12.19
CA ASP A 52 -13.83 -5.02 10.82
C ASP A 52 -15.34 -4.99 10.56
N VAL A 53 -15.80 -3.99 9.82
CA VAL A 53 -17.21 -3.83 9.45
C VAL A 53 -17.38 -4.10 7.96
N LEU A 54 -18.22 -5.08 7.65
CA LEU A 54 -18.58 -5.45 6.30
C LEU A 54 -19.96 -4.91 5.95
N GLY A 55 -20.10 -4.25 4.81
CA GLY A 55 -21.39 -3.91 4.22
C GLY A 55 -21.83 -5.01 3.26
N LEU A 56 -22.99 -5.60 3.52
CA LEU A 56 -23.61 -6.59 2.65
C LEU A 56 -24.72 -5.95 1.85
N THR A 57 -24.67 -6.08 0.54
CA THR A 57 -25.68 -5.57 -0.39
C THR A 57 -26.18 -6.70 -1.25
N PHE A 58 -27.48 -6.98 -1.15
CA PHE A 58 -28.18 -8.01 -1.91
C PHE A 58 -28.87 -7.39 -3.11
N ARG A 59 -28.57 -7.90 -4.30
CA ARG A 59 -29.11 -7.35 -5.54
C ARG A 59 -30.61 -7.53 -5.68
N TYR A 60 -31.12 -8.69 -5.29
CA TYR A 60 -32.53 -9.05 -5.50
C TYR A 60 -33.37 -9.05 -4.22
N THR A 61 -32.74 -8.98 -3.06
CA THR A 61 -33.39 -9.02 -1.74
C THR A 61 -32.85 -7.93 -0.83
N PRO A 62 -33.16 -6.65 -1.09
CA PRO A 62 -32.59 -5.52 -0.34
C PRO A 62 -32.95 -5.52 1.15
N ASP A 63 -33.99 -6.24 1.55
CA ASP A 63 -34.37 -6.40 2.97
C ASP A 63 -33.27 -7.10 3.80
N PHE A 64 -32.37 -7.84 3.16
CA PHE A 64 -31.22 -8.46 3.79
C PHE A 64 -29.98 -7.55 3.83
N ASN A 65 -30.04 -6.36 3.24
CA ASN A 65 -28.93 -5.40 3.31
C ASN A 65 -28.68 -5.03 4.78
N HIS A 66 -27.43 -5.14 5.22
CA HIS A 66 -27.01 -4.72 6.55
C HIS A 66 -25.50 -4.60 6.65
N ASP A 67 -25.07 -3.98 7.72
CA ASP A 67 -23.66 -3.96 8.11
C ASP A 67 -23.43 -5.06 9.15
N ALA A 68 -22.37 -5.82 8.97
CA ALA A 68 -22.00 -6.93 9.82
C ALA A 68 -20.58 -6.73 10.37
N ILE A 69 -20.41 -6.90 11.68
CA ILE A 69 -19.13 -6.70 12.38
C ILE A 69 -18.51 -8.05 12.66
N VAL A 70 -17.22 -8.19 12.37
CA VAL A 70 -16.44 -9.37 12.76
C VAL A 70 -16.25 -9.34 14.27
N GLN A 71 -16.84 -10.32 14.95
CA GLN A 71 -16.80 -10.41 16.41
C GLN A 71 -15.42 -10.84 16.92
N ALA A 72 -15.20 -10.75 18.23
CA ALA A 72 -13.93 -11.09 18.86
C ALA A 72 -13.49 -12.55 18.64
N ASP A 73 -14.45 -13.45 18.42
CA ASP A 73 -14.26 -14.86 18.10
C ASP A 73 -13.98 -15.15 16.62
N GLY A 74 -13.97 -14.10 15.78
CA GLY A 74 -13.72 -14.21 14.34
C GLY A 74 -14.94 -14.54 13.50
N PHE A 75 -16.12 -14.62 14.11
CA PHE A 75 -17.38 -14.89 13.42
C PHE A 75 -18.14 -13.60 13.11
N VAL A 76 -19.04 -13.70 12.16
CA VAL A 76 -19.98 -12.63 11.82
C VAL A 76 -21.41 -13.16 11.94
N GLN A 77 -22.26 -12.41 12.63
CA GLN A 77 -23.69 -12.70 12.67
C GLN A 77 -24.37 -12.05 11.47
N LEU A 78 -25.10 -12.86 10.72
CA LEU A 78 -25.77 -12.45 9.49
C LEU A 78 -27.28 -12.39 9.69
N LYS A 79 -27.92 -11.34 9.13
CA LYS A 79 -29.36 -11.13 9.25
C LYS A 79 -30.13 -12.30 8.63
N GLY A 80 -31.08 -12.85 9.41
CA GLY A 80 -31.92 -13.98 8.97
C GLY A 80 -31.27 -15.36 9.10
N LEU A 81 -30.02 -15.46 9.51
CA LEU A 81 -29.35 -16.73 9.79
C LEU A 81 -29.21 -16.95 11.31
N SER A 82 -29.48 -18.17 11.74
CA SER A 82 -29.27 -18.57 13.14
C SER A 82 -27.81 -18.84 13.47
N ASN A 83 -27.03 -19.28 12.49
CA ASN A 83 -25.63 -19.63 12.67
C ASN A 83 -24.72 -18.47 12.20
N ALA A 84 -23.73 -18.15 13.03
CA ALA A 84 -22.66 -17.22 12.65
C ALA A 84 -21.69 -17.88 11.67
N VAL A 85 -21.06 -17.09 10.84
CA VAL A 85 -20.11 -17.53 9.80
C VAL A 85 -18.70 -17.08 10.19
N HIS A 86 -17.74 -18.00 10.20
CA HIS A 86 -16.34 -17.67 10.47
C HIS A 86 -15.70 -17.04 9.24
N ILE A 87 -15.16 -15.81 9.40
CA ILE A 87 -14.55 -15.06 8.29
C ILE A 87 -13.20 -14.41 8.64
N GLN A 88 -12.77 -14.47 9.90
CA GLN A 88 -11.47 -13.93 10.30
C GLN A 88 -10.34 -14.63 9.54
N GLY A 89 -9.35 -13.85 9.09
CA GLY A 89 -8.22 -14.35 8.32
C GLY A 89 -8.50 -14.57 6.84
N MET A 90 -9.76 -14.48 6.42
CA MET A 90 -10.16 -14.58 5.01
C MET A 90 -9.99 -13.23 4.30
N THR A 91 -9.79 -13.25 3.00
CA THR A 91 -9.95 -12.06 2.16
C THR A 91 -11.43 -11.73 2.01
N VAL A 92 -11.76 -10.49 1.62
CA VAL A 92 -13.15 -10.09 1.38
C VAL A 92 -13.83 -11.01 0.35
N GLN A 93 -13.10 -11.47 -0.68
CA GLN A 93 -13.62 -12.37 -1.70
C GLN A 93 -13.91 -13.78 -1.16
N GLU A 94 -13.07 -14.28 -0.26
CA GLU A 94 -13.31 -15.58 0.41
C GLU A 94 -14.49 -15.48 1.35
N ALA A 95 -14.56 -14.42 2.15
CA ALA A 95 -15.68 -14.15 3.03
C ALA A 95 -17.00 -14.04 2.24
N GLN A 96 -16.99 -13.35 1.10
CA GLN A 96 -18.17 -13.28 0.22
C GLN A 96 -18.66 -14.67 -0.20
N ARG A 97 -17.76 -15.57 -0.57
CA ARG A 97 -18.14 -16.95 -0.96
C ARG A 97 -18.77 -17.73 0.21
N GLU A 98 -18.21 -17.61 1.41
CA GLU A 98 -18.76 -18.26 2.60
C GLU A 98 -20.12 -17.67 3.00
N ILE A 99 -20.29 -16.36 2.89
CA ILE A 99 -21.55 -15.67 3.13
C ILE A 99 -22.63 -16.11 2.13
N ILE A 100 -22.30 -16.20 0.82
CA ILE A 100 -23.20 -16.71 -0.21
C ILE A 100 -23.64 -18.14 0.12
N LYS A 101 -22.73 -19.03 0.50
CA LYS A 101 -23.06 -20.40 0.92
C LYS A 101 -24.02 -20.41 2.12
N ALA A 102 -23.78 -19.57 3.12
CA ALA A 102 -24.64 -19.49 4.27
C ALA A 102 -26.06 -19.06 3.89
N TYR A 103 -26.19 -18.03 3.06
CA TYR A 103 -27.49 -17.55 2.59
C TYR A 103 -28.20 -18.50 1.61
N ALA A 104 -27.48 -19.37 0.91
CA ALA A 104 -28.09 -20.37 0.03
C ALA A 104 -29.02 -21.35 0.77
N THR A 105 -28.95 -21.39 2.11
CA THR A 105 -29.89 -22.18 2.94
C THR A 105 -31.29 -21.58 3.05
N ILE A 106 -31.42 -20.25 2.86
CA ILE A 106 -32.68 -19.51 3.02
C ILE A 106 -33.09 -18.71 1.78
N LEU A 107 -32.15 -18.41 0.88
CA LEU A 107 -32.39 -17.67 -0.35
C LEU A 107 -32.04 -18.53 -1.57
N LYS A 108 -32.83 -18.40 -2.62
CA LYS A 108 -32.54 -19.04 -3.90
C LYS A 108 -31.58 -18.13 -4.70
N ASP A 109 -30.41 -18.67 -5.10
CA ASP A 109 -29.40 -17.97 -5.88
C ASP A 109 -29.02 -16.58 -5.31
N PRO A 110 -28.51 -16.50 -4.07
CA PRO A 110 -28.21 -15.21 -3.45
C PRO A 110 -27.05 -14.50 -4.18
N ASP A 111 -27.32 -13.29 -4.68
CA ASP A 111 -26.33 -12.38 -5.28
C ASP A 111 -25.97 -11.31 -4.24
N VAL A 112 -24.82 -11.48 -3.60
CA VAL A 112 -24.37 -10.64 -2.47
C VAL A 112 -23.06 -9.97 -2.81
N THR A 113 -23.03 -8.66 -2.74
CA THR A 113 -21.79 -7.88 -2.77
C THR A 113 -21.34 -7.59 -1.35
N VAL A 114 -20.10 -7.96 -1.02
CA VAL A 114 -19.48 -7.67 0.28
C VAL A 114 -18.44 -6.59 0.12
N THR A 115 -18.57 -5.51 0.88
CA THR A 115 -17.64 -4.39 0.90
C THR A 115 -17.07 -4.19 2.29
N LEU A 116 -15.78 -3.89 2.41
CA LEU A 116 -15.15 -3.51 3.67
C LEU A 116 -15.45 -2.03 3.92
N LYS A 117 -16.29 -1.71 4.92
CA LYS A 117 -16.72 -0.34 5.24
C LYS A 117 -15.81 0.34 6.23
N ASP A 118 -15.49 -0.36 7.30
CA ASP A 118 -14.58 0.15 8.34
C ASP A 118 -13.59 -0.94 8.75
N PHE A 119 -12.35 -0.55 8.96
CA PHE A 119 -11.25 -1.44 9.33
C PHE A 119 -10.12 -0.65 9.95
N GLU A 120 -9.29 -1.32 10.74
CA GLU A 120 -8.10 -0.67 11.28
C GLU A 120 -7.12 -0.35 10.15
N LYS A 121 -7.04 0.93 9.81
CA LYS A 121 -6.10 1.41 8.78
C LYS A 121 -4.68 1.11 9.22
N PRO A 122 -3.83 0.68 8.28
CA PRO A 122 -2.41 0.54 8.56
C PRO A 122 -1.84 1.89 9.03
N TYR A 123 -1.01 1.85 10.06
CA TYR A 123 -0.46 3.05 10.69
C TYR A 123 1.02 2.89 11.02
N PHE A 124 1.66 4.02 11.30
CA PHE A 124 2.97 4.11 11.93
C PHE A 124 2.91 5.11 13.09
N VAL A 125 3.89 5.04 13.96
CA VAL A 125 3.99 5.95 15.12
C VAL A 125 5.22 6.82 14.97
N VAL A 126 5.08 8.11 15.22
CA VAL A 126 6.21 9.05 15.33
C VAL A 126 6.26 9.60 16.73
N SER A 127 7.43 9.56 17.35
CA SER A 127 7.62 9.96 18.75
C SER A 127 8.95 10.68 18.98
N GLY A 128 9.11 11.25 20.18
CA GLY A 128 10.30 12.01 20.55
C GLY A 128 10.23 13.48 20.14
N SER A 129 11.36 14.04 19.67
CA SER A 129 11.50 15.46 19.35
C SER A 129 10.97 15.81 17.97
N VAL A 130 9.66 15.64 17.77
CA VAL A 130 8.88 16.11 16.62
C VAL A 130 7.78 17.04 17.11
N ARG A 131 7.22 17.87 16.24
CA ARG A 131 6.19 18.84 16.64
C ARG A 131 4.90 18.19 17.11
N ASN A 132 4.44 17.17 16.38
CA ASN A 132 3.19 16.47 16.66
C ASN A 132 3.48 14.97 16.79
N PRO A 133 3.93 14.47 17.95
CA PRO A 133 4.10 13.04 18.15
C PRO A 133 2.73 12.34 18.17
N GLY A 134 2.65 11.14 17.59
CA GLY A 134 1.38 10.42 17.56
C GLY A 134 1.36 9.24 16.59
N LYS A 135 0.17 8.68 16.44
CA LYS A 135 -0.17 7.64 15.45
C LYS A 135 -0.65 8.30 14.17
N PHE A 136 -0.13 7.88 13.02
CA PHE A 136 -0.45 8.42 11.69
C PHE A 136 -0.83 7.30 10.73
N ASP A 137 -1.80 7.56 9.87
CA ASP A 137 -2.20 6.63 8.82
C ASP A 137 -1.03 6.38 7.85
N TYR A 138 -0.71 5.10 7.65
CA TYR A 138 0.31 4.70 6.68
C TYR A 138 -0.22 4.86 5.26
N ARG A 139 0.59 5.48 4.41
CA ARG A 139 0.37 5.54 2.96
C ARG A 139 1.53 4.85 2.25
N ASN A 140 1.23 4.16 1.15
CA ASN A 140 2.25 3.47 0.38
C ASN A 140 3.44 4.37 0.06
N HIS A 141 4.64 3.80 0.16
CA HIS A 141 5.92 4.48 -0.10
C HIS A 141 6.26 5.66 0.84
N THR A 142 5.68 5.68 2.04
CA THR A 142 6.07 6.67 3.04
C THR A 142 7.49 6.37 3.54
N THR A 143 8.40 7.35 3.42
CA THR A 143 9.76 7.26 3.96
C THR A 143 9.85 7.82 5.37
N VAL A 144 10.97 7.56 6.07
CA VAL A 144 11.20 8.10 7.42
C VAL A 144 11.19 9.63 7.42
N MET A 145 11.76 10.25 6.40
CA MET A 145 11.72 11.71 6.24
C MET A 145 10.30 12.24 6.05
N GLN A 146 9.52 11.58 5.19
CA GLN A 146 8.12 11.95 4.96
C GLN A 146 7.27 11.73 6.23
N ALA A 147 7.49 10.65 6.97
CA ALA A 147 6.80 10.39 8.22
C ALA A 147 7.05 11.48 9.26
N VAL A 148 8.29 11.93 9.38
CA VAL A 148 8.63 13.08 10.24
C VAL A 148 7.96 14.36 9.73
N ALA A 149 7.92 14.59 8.43
CA ALA A 149 7.23 15.76 7.85
C ALA A 149 5.72 15.72 8.13
N ILE A 150 5.06 14.55 8.04
CA ILE A 150 3.65 14.35 8.41
C ILE A 150 3.42 14.68 9.89
N ALA A 151 4.38 14.35 10.77
CA ALA A 151 4.36 14.72 12.19
C ALA A 151 4.69 16.20 12.46
N GLY A 152 4.64 17.05 11.43
CA GLY A 152 4.90 18.50 11.55
C GLY A 152 6.38 18.90 11.53
N GLY A 153 7.27 17.95 11.25
CA GLY A 153 8.71 18.15 11.22
C GLY A 153 9.37 18.00 12.60
N PHE A 154 10.66 18.21 12.62
CA PHE A 154 11.44 18.14 13.84
C PHE A 154 11.17 19.33 14.78
N ASP A 155 11.26 19.08 16.08
CA ASP A 155 11.43 20.10 17.09
C ASP A 155 12.89 20.62 17.09
N ASN A 156 13.10 21.83 17.59
CA ASN A 156 14.41 22.49 17.69
C ASN A 156 15.45 21.69 18.51
N SER A 157 14.98 20.79 19.37
CA SER A 157 15.84 19.93 20.20
C SER A 157 16.24 18.63 19.53
N ALA A 158 15.71 18.31 18.36
CA ALA A 158 15.88 17.02 17.70
C ALA A 158 17.32 16.79 17.19
N LYS A 159 17.79 15.55 17.29
CA LYS A 159 19.05 15.12 16.69
C LYS A 159 18.80 14.41 15.36
N HIS A 160 18.79 15.17 14.27
CA HIS A 160 18.45 14.70 12.93
C HIS A 160 19.35 13.57 12.38
N SER A 161 20.56 13.40 12.95
CA SER A 161 21.52 12.38 12.52
C SER A 161 21.35 11.03 13.20
N GLN A 162 20.40 10.88 14.11
CA GLN A 162 20.22 9.65 14.90
C GLN A 162 18.74 9.31 15.07
N ILE A 163 17.99 9.34 14.00
CA ILE A 163 16.59 8.91 14.03
C ILE A 163 16.56 7.39 14.12
N LEU A 164 15.75 6.85 15.00
CA LEU A 164 15.60 5.41 15.18
C LEU A 164 14.32 4.95 14.52
N LEU A 165 14.45 4.03 13.57
CA LEU A 165 13.34 3.28 12.99
C LEU A 165 13.26 1.93 13.71
N MET A 166 12.21 1.73 14.48
CA MET A 166 11.94 0.50 15.24
C MET A 166 10.87 -0.30 14.51
N ARG A 167 11.19 -1.51 14.10
CA ARG A 167 10.33 -2.43 13.38
C ARG A 167 10.16 -3.72 14.17
N ARG A 168 8.93 -4.07 14.48
CA ARG A 168 8.62 -5.33 15.13
C ARG A 168 8.68 -6.48 14.10
N TYR A 169 9.45 -7.51 14.39
CA TYR A 169 9.57 -8.72 13.57
C TYR A 169 8.73 -9.88 14.13
N SER A 170 8.68 -9.99 15.44
CA SER A 170 7.90 -10.99 16.17
C SER A 170 7.40 -10.40 17.48
N ASN A 171 6.68 -11.18 18.29
CA ASN A 171 6.20 -10.69 19.59
C ASN A 171 7.34 -10.24 20.51
N ASP A 172 8.53 -10.85 20.38
CA ASP A 172 9.65 -10.63 21.27
C ASP A 172 10.86 -9.95 20.59
N GLN A 173 10.77 -9.63 19.30
CA GLN A 173 11.90 -9.05 18.56
C GLN A 173 11.56 -7.75 17.87
N VAL A 174 12.36 -6.74 18.17
CA VAL A 174 12.31 -5.43 17.53
C VAL A 174 13.63 -5.14 16.86
N GLN A 175 13.63 -4.89 15.58
CA GLN A 175 14.79 -4.38 14.86
C GLN A 175 14.85 -2.86 15.02
N VAL A 176 15.98 -2.34 15.42
CA VAL A 176 16.23 -0.89 15.49
C VAL A 176 17.26 -0.51 14.45
N THR A 177 16.88 0.38 13.55
CA THR A 177 17.75 0.90 12.49
C THR A 177 17.95 2.39 12.70
N MET A 178 19.21 2.85 12.74
CA MET A 178 19.51 4.27 12.84
C MET A 178 19.60 4.91 11.45
N VAL A 179 18.87 6.02 11.28
CA VAL A 179 18.79 6.78 10.02
C VAL A 179 19.34 8.19 10.23
N ASP A 180 20.32 8.60 9.42
CA ASP A 180 20.82 9.99 9.40
C ASP A 180 20.04 10.82 8.39
N LEU A 181 18.96 11.45 8.85
CA LEU A 181 18.14 12.33 8.04
C LEU A 181 18.80 13.68 7.74
N ARG A 182 19.85 14.06 8.45
CA ARG A 182 20.58 15.30 8.15
C ARG A 182 21.25 15.24 6.78
N GLN A 183 21.73 14.08 6.36
CA GLN A 183 22.32 13.90 5.02
C GLN A 183 21.24 13.87 3.93
N VAL A 184 20.12 13.23 4.22
CA VAL A 184 18.94 13.20 3.34
C VAL A 184 18.41 14.63 3.09
N MET A 185 18.27 15.45 4.14
CA MET A 185 17.82 16.85 4.05
C MET A 185 18.75 17.74 3.24
N LYS A 186 20.05 17.41 3.17
CA LYS A 186 21.03 18.11 2.33
C LYS A 186 21.04 17.63 0.87
N GLY A 187 20.13 16.75 0.50
CA GLY A 187 20.08 16.13 -0.82
C GLY A 187 21.24 15.17 -1.11
N LYS A 188 21.97 14.77 -0.06
CA LYS A 188 23.07 13.82 -0.13
C LYS A 188 22.62 12.46 0.23
N GLU A 189 22.80 11.39 -0.21
CA GLU A 189 22.44 10.06 0.32
C GLU A 189 20.91 9.81 0.45
N LEU A 190 20.15 10.20 -0.57
CA LEU A 190 18.69 9.97 -0.61
C LEU A 190 18.31 8.49 -0.47
N ASN A 191 19.21 7.58 -0.85
CA ASN A 191 19.05 6.13 -0.70
C ASN A 191 19.07 5.67 0.76
N LYS A 192 19.48 6.51 1.72
CA LYS A 192 19.44 6.23 3.15
C LYS A 192 18.10 6.60 3.81
N ASP A 193 17.19 7.24 3.07
CA ASP A 193 15.84 7.48 3.54
C ASP A 193 15.02 6.21 3.41
N LEU A 194 14.93 5.46 4.50
CA LEU A 194 14.29 4.15 4.52
C LEU A 194 12.78 4.26 4.39
N GLU A 195 12.19 3.28 3.73
CA GLU A 195 10.74 3.15 3.64
C GLU A 195 10.17 2.61 4.95
N VAL A 196 9.15 3.29 5.46
CA VAL A 196 8.38 2.93 6.65
C VAL A 196 7.41 1.80 6.27
N ARG A 197 7.17 0.89 7.20
CA ARG A 197 6.14 -0.17 7.07
C ARG A 197 5.04 0.03 8.11
N PRO A 198 3.86 -0.53 7.89
CA PRO A 198 2.83 -0.56 8.91
C PRO A 198 3.32 -1.16 10.22
N GLY A 199 2.99 -0.50 11.33
CA GLY A 199 3.43 -0.90 12.66
C GLY A 199 4.82 -0.42 13.06
N ASP A 200 5.56 0.27 12.16
CA ASP A 200 6.84 0.87 12.51
C ASP A 200 6.68 2.03 13.51
N THR A 201 7.68 2.17 14.36
CA THR A 201 7.80 3.33 15.25
C THR A 201 9.07 4.11 14.91
N ILE A 202 8.91 5.41 14.68
CA ILE A 202 10.00 6.33 14.40
C ILE A 202 10.22 7.17 15.66
N PHE A 203 11.45 7.18 16.17
CA PHE A 203 11.81 7.95 17.35
C PHE A 203 12.90 8.97 17.02
N ALA A 204 12.60 10.23 17.28
CA ALA A 204 13.54 11.35 17.14
C ALA A 204 14.12 11.71 18.51
N PRO A 205 15.37 11.36 18.84
CA PRO A 205 15.96 11.66 20.14
C PRO A 205 16.29 13.15 20.26
N LYS A 206 16.33 13.64 21.51
CA LYS A 206 16.87 14.97 21.82
C LYS A 206 18.39 15.00 21.65
N SER A 207 18.92 16.11 21.21
CA SER A 207 20.37 16.30 20.99
C SER A 207 21.18 16.07 22.28
N ALA A 208 20.64 16.39 23.46
CA ALA A 208 21.30 16.17 24.76
C ALA A 208 21.40 14.68 25.13
N PHE A 209 20.37 13.87 24.85
CA PHE A 209 20.36 12.44 25.17
C PHE A 209 21.25 11.58 24.26
N ALA A 210 21.50 12.05 23.05
CA ALA A 210 22.34 11.31 22.10
C ALA A 210 23.81 11.20 22.51
N LYS A 211 24.25 11.89 23.53
CA LYS A 211 25.60 11.76 24.11
C LYS A 211 25.75 10.57 25.05
N PHE A 212 24.64 9.99 25.52
CA PHE A 212 24.65 8.94 26.56
C PHE A 212 24.37 7.52 26.07
N ALA A 213 24.04 7.33 24.80
CA ALA A 213 23.78 5.99 24.26
C ALA A 213 24.83 5.63 23.22
N PRO A 214 25.85 4.82 23.56
CA PRO A 214 26.59 4.08 22.55
C PRO A 214 25.65 3.00 22.02
N PHE A 215 24.83 3.34 21.03
CA PHE A 215 24.00 2.38 20.35
C PHE A 215 24.88 1.53 19.43
N ASN A 216 25.11 0.30 19.83
CA ASN A 216 25.78 -0.69 18.99
C ASN A 216 24.72 -1.39 18.13
N PRO A 217 24.67 -1.16 16.80
CA PRO A 217 23.63 -1.72 15.93
C PRO A 217 23.70 -3.24 15.75
N SER A 218 24.72 -3.90 16.31
CA SER A 218 24.90 -5.35 16.22
C SER A 218 24.41 -6.14 17.44
N SER A 219 23.85 -5.48 18.46
CA SER A 219 23.27 -6.19 19.59
C SER A 219 21.77 -6.43 19.33
N SER A 220 21.43 -7.65 18.95
CA SER A 220 20.09 -8.19 19.15
C SER A 220 19.78 -8.12 20.65
N MET A 221 18.98 -7.14 21.04
CA MET A 221 18.58 -6.98 22.43
C MET A 221 17.51 -8.05 22.74
N GLY A 222 17.96 -9.20 23.19
CA GLY A 222 17.14 -10.15 23.92
C GLY A 222 16.75 -9.47 25.24
N MET A 223 15.52 -8.98 25.34
CA MET A 223 14.99 -8.48 26.60
C MET A 223 14.01 -9.47 27.19
N TYR A 224 14.40 -9.88 28.41
CA TYR A 224 13.61 -10.51 29.47
C TYR A 224 13.09 -11.93 29.25
N GLN A 225 13.90 -12.87 29.74
CA GLN A 225 13.39 -14.02 30.46
C GLN A 225 13.24 -13.62 31.94
N GLN A 226 12.03 -13.53 32.41
CA GLN A 226 11.58 -13.88 33.77
C GLN A 226 10.19 -14.46 33.70
#